data_13f9e549ca74decb7d75939fc732aa97
#
_entry.id   13f9e549ca74decb7d75939fc732aa97
#
_cell.length_a   1.000
_cell.length_b   1.000
_cell.length_c   1.000
_cell.angle_alpha   90.00
_cell.angle_beta   90.00
_cell.angle_gamma   90.00
#
_symmetry.space_group_name_H-M   'P 1'
#
loop_
_entity.id
_entity.type
_entity.pdbx_description
1 polymer ?
#
loop_
_entity_poly.entity_id
_entity_poly.type
_entity_poly.pdbx_seq_one_letter_code
_entity_poly.pdbx_strand_id
1 'polypeptide(L)'
;MPQQTTDFTATIERMFNALKDKQGRKVIVIYVAGIDAMTPLVAADPGRYGIEISTGGNILPAMAGYKQVPGMEGAIYYYYELPKNPVNDWLVLEHQKRFNSPPDFFTAGGMAAAMAIAKALETAPDWETETLIKTMEGMTFDTPKGPMTFRKEDHQALQSMYHFKIKVDDKVAWAIPELVREIKPDEMKIPVGRNNQE
;
A
#
# COMPACT_ATOMS: atom_id res chain seq x y z
N MET A 1 -18.92 8.17 -0.03
CA MET A 1 -19.41 9.35 -0.79
C MET A 1 -19.33 9.06 -2.28
N PRO A 2 -20.21 9.63 -3.12
CA PRO A 2 -20.13 9.49 -4.57
C PRO A 2 -18.78 10.00 -5.10
N GLN A 3 -18.25 9.37 -6.16
CA GLN A 3 -16.96 9.76 -6.76
C GLN A 3 -16.92 11.19 -7.32
N GLN A 4 -18.08 11.79 -7.60
CA GLN A 4 -18.20 13.15 -8.11
C GLN A 4 -18.41 14.20 -7.00
N THR A 5 -18.27 13.83 -5.74
CA THR A 5 -18.42 14.76 -4.62
C THR A 5 -17.31 15.80 -4.67
N THR A 6 -17.69 17.06 -4.67
CA THR A 6 -16.78 18.23 -4.63
C THR A 6 -16.87 19.00 -3.30
N ASP A 7 -17.96 18.84 -2.55
CA ASP A 7 -18.16 19.45 -1.24
C ASP A 7 -18.10 18.38 -0.13
N PHE A 8 -17.10 18.45 0.71
CA PHE A 8 -16.84 17.53 1.82
C PHE A 8 -17.27 18.09 3.17
N THR A 9 -17.70 19.34 3.25
CA THR A 9 -17.94 20.09 4.50
C THR A 9 -18.85 19.32 5.46
N ALA A 10 -20.05 18.98 5.04
CA ALA A 10 -21.01 18.28 5.90
C ALA A 10 -20.51 16.89 6.38
N THR A 11 -19.70 16.22 5.57
CA THR A 11 -19.13 14.92 5.95
C THR A 11 -17.99 15.09 6.97
N ILE A 12 -17.13 16.08 6.78
CA ILE A 12 -16.04 16.43 7.72
C ILE A 12 -16.63 16.86 9.06
N GLU A 13 -17.65 17.72 9.07
CA GLU A 13 -18.34 18.13 10.30
C GLU A 13 -18.96 16.95 11.06
N ARG A 14 -19.61 16.02 10.36
CA ARG A 14 -20.14 14.81 10.99
C ARG A 14 -19.05 13.95 11.61
N MET A 15 -17.91 13.77 10.93
CA MET A 15 -16.78 13.01 11.46
C MET A 15 -16.20 13.69 12.72
N PHE A 16 -16.01 14.99 12.70
CA PHE A 16 -15.51 15.73 13.85
C PHE A 16 -16.47 15.68 15.04
N ASN A 17 -17.77 15.87 14.80
CA ASN A 17 -18.77 15.76 15.84
C ASN A 17 -18.87 14.34 16.43
N ALA A 18 -18.61 13.29 15.64
CA ALA A 18 -18.59 11.93 16.13
C ALA A 18 -17.35 11.61 16.99
N LEU A 19 -16.25 12.31 16.79
CA LEU A 19 -14.95 12.01 17.40
C LEU A 19 -14.54 12.99 18.51
N LYS A 20 -14.98 14.26 18.48
CA LYS A 20 -14.47 15.33 19.36
C LYS A 20 -14.52 15.00 20.85
N ASP A 21 -15.61 14.32 21.30
CA ASP A 21 -15.84 13.99 22.69
C ASP A 21 -15.39 12.55 23.08
N LYS A 22 -14.78 11.83 22.14
CA LYS A 22 -14.28 10.47 22.40
C LYS A 22 -12.95 10.55 23.15
N GLN A 23 -12.75 9.59 24.05
CA GLN A 23 -11.47 9.41 24.75
C GLN A 23 -10.51 8.55 23.91
N GLY A 24 -9.21 8.70 24.19
CA GLY A 24 -8.15 7.95 23.52
C GLY A 24 -7.73 8.54 22.17
N ARG A 25 -6.91 7.78 21.46
CA ARG A 25 -6.42 8.16 20.12
C ARG A 25 -7.57 8.18 19.12
N LYS A 26 -7.69 9.28 18.39
CA LYS A 26 -8.72 9.50 17.38
C LYS A 26 -8.06 9.60 16.01
N VAL A 27 -8.44 8.73 15.09
CA VAL A 27 -7.85 8.66 13.75
C VAL A 27 -8.95 8.63 12.70
N ILE A 28 -8.83 9.50 11.69
CA ILE A 28 -9.60 9.42 10.45
C ILE A 28 -8.74 8.70 9.42
N VAL A 29 -9.19 7.54 8.97
CA VAL A 29 -8.55 6.81 7.88
C VAL A 29 -9.20 7.24 6.57
N ILE A 30 -8.38 7.81 5.68
CA ILE A 30 -8.81 8.17 4.33
C ILE A 30 -8.60 6.95 3.43
N TYR A 31 -9.67 6.49 2.83
CA TYR A 31 -9.65 5.47 1.78
C TYR A 31 -10.42 6.01 0.58
N VAL A 32 -9.69 6.49 -0.41
CA VAL A 32 -10.26 7.18 -1.58
C VAL A 32 -9.59 6.71 -2.87
N ALA A 33 -10.39 6.50 -3.89
CA ALA A 33 -9.94 6.27 -5.25
C ALA A 33 -10.45 7.41 -6.15
N GLY A 34 -9.55 8.16 -6.75
CA GLY A 34 -9.86 9.11 -7.81
C GLY A 34 -10.45 10.46 -7.41
N ILE A 35 -10.48 10.80 -6.11
CA ILE A 35 -10.89 12.14 -5.60
C ILE A 35 -9.88 12.67 -4.58
N ASP A 36 -9.68 13.97 -4.55
CA ASP A 36 -8.87 14.64 -3.52
C ASP A 36 -9.73 14.91 -2.27
N ALA A 37 -9.67 14.02 -1.31
CA ALA A 37 -10.26 14.21 0.00
C ALA A 37 -9.25 14.73 1.04
N MET A 38 -7.95 14.72 0.73
CA MET A 38 -6.90 15.14 1.64
C MET A 38 -6.93 16.64 1.86
N THR A 39 -6.94 17.43 0.79
CA THR A 39 -6.90 18.89 0.86
C THR A 39 -8.05 19.48 1.70
N PRO A 40 -9.33 19.15 1.48
CA PRO A 40 -10.40 19.70 2.32
C PRO A 40 -10.35 19.21 3.77
N LEU A 41 -9.89 17.97 4.03
CA LEU A 41 -9.75 17.48 5.40
C LEU A 41 -8.61 18.17 6.15
N VAL A 42 -7.47 18.41 5.49
CA VAL A 42 -6.35 19.18 6.06
C VAL A 42 -6.77 20.62 6.35
N ALA A 43 -7.47 21.27 5.41
CA ALA A 43 -7.98 22.63 5.58
C ALA A 43 -8.96 22.77 6.75
N ALA A 44 -9.68 21.72 7.09
CA ALA A 44 -10.59 21.68 8.24
C ALA A 44 -9.87 21.53 9.60
N ASP A 45 -8.55 21.34 9.61
CA ASP A 45 -7.68 21.27 10.79
C ASP A 45 -8.20 20.26 11.86
N PRO A 46 -8.18 18.95 11.58
CA PRO A 46 -8.62 17.94 12.55
C PRO A 46 -7.75 17.91 13.81
N GLY A 47 -6.50 18.36 13.71
CA GLY A 47 -5.55 18.43 14.81
C GLY A 47 -6.05 19.27 15.99
N ARG A 48 -6.82 20.33 15.75
CA ARG A 48 -7.43 21.15 16.82
C ARG A 48 -8.40 20.39 17.71
N TYR A 49 -8.89 19.23 17.24
CA TYR A 49 -9.74 18.30 18.03
C TYR A 49 -8.98 17.07 18.53
N GLY A 50 -7.65 17.07 18.37
CA GLY A 50 -6.81 15.90 18.67
C GLY A 50 -7.12 14.72 17.76
N ILE A 51 -7.52 14.96 16.52
CA ILE A 51 -7.83 13.94 15.51
C ILE A 51 -6.65 13.87 14.54
N GLU A 52 -6.10 12.66 14.39
CA GLU A 52 -5.04 12.38 13.43
C GLU A 52 -5.62 11.93 12.08
N ILE A 53 -4.87 12.16 11.01
CA ILE A 53 -5.18 11.63 9.68
C ILE A 53 -4.27 10.44 9.43
N SER A 54 -4.82 9.39 8.81
CA SER A 54 -4.05 8.24 8.32
C SER A 54 -4.56 7.83 6.94
N THR A 55 -3.67 7.30 6.11
CA THR A 55 -4.04 6.72 4.81
C THR A 55 -3.05 5.65 4.39
N GLY A 56 -3.37 4.86 3.37
CA GLY A 56 -2.40 4.03 2.67
C GLY A 56 -1.43 4.87 1.86
N GLY A 57 -0.27 4.29 1.51
CA GLY A 57 0.61 4.86 0.51
C GLY A 57 -0.03 4.83 -0.90
N ASN A 58 0.57 5.55 -1.81
CA ASN A 58 0.08 5.68 -3.17
C ASN A 58 1.24 5.72 -4.18
N ILE A 59 0.94 5.92 -5.46
CA ILE A 59 1.95 6.21 -6.49
C ILE A 59 2.65 7.54 -6.18
N LEU A 60 3.89 7.67 -6.62
CA LEU A 60 4.72 8.84 -6.30
C LEU A 60 4.07 10.19 -6.64
N PRO A 61 3.42 10.37 -7.81
CA PRO A 61 2.72 11.62 -8.11
C PRO A 61 1.60 11.96 -7.13
N ALA A 62 0.82 10.96 -6.68
CA ALA A 62 -0.24 11.18 -5.71
C ALA A 62 0.31 11.48 -4.31
N MET A 63 1.46 10.93 -3.95
CA MET A 63 2.14 11.23 -2.68
C MET A 63 2.67 12.67 -2.60
N ALA A 64 2.72 13.42 -3.70
CA ALA A 64 3.01 14.85 -3.65
C ALA A 64 1.99 15.60 -2.76
N GLY A 65 0.73 15.22 -2.79
CA GLY A 65 -0.33 15.78 -1.93
C GLY A 65 -0.11 15.50 -0.44
N TYR A 66 0.63 14.46 -0.08
CA TYR A 66 0.91 14.11 1.33
C TYR A 66 1.96 15.02 1.98
N LYS A 67 2.64 15.88 1.21
CA LYS A 67 3.50 16.95 1.77
C LYS A 67 2.73 17.95 2.65
N GLN A 68 1.39 18.00 2.52
CA GLN A 68 0.51 18.82 3.37
C GLN A 68 0.36 18.25 4.79
N VAL A 69 0.74 17.01 5.04
CA VAL A 69 0.54 16.30 6.32
C VAL A 69 1.85 15.68 6.84
N PRO A 70 2.87 16.50 7.12
CA PRO A 70 4.13 16.01 7.69
C PRO A 70 3.85 15.28 9.01
N GLY A 71 4.50 14.14 9.19
CA GLY A 71 4.32 13.32 10.38
C GLY A 71 3.09 12.41 10.37
N MET A 72 2.23 12.47 9.33
CA MET A 72 1.14 11.50 9.17
C MET A 72 1.70 10.07 9.11
N GLU A 73 1.04 9.16 9.81
CA GLU A 73 1.38 7.73 9.79
C GLU A 73 0.36 6.93 8.98
N GLY A 74 0.83 5.84 8.39
CA GLY A 74 0.00 4.94 7.60
C GLY A 74 0.71 3.65 7.22
N ALA A 75 0.09 2.85 6.36
CA ALA A 75 0.71 1.64 5.83
C ALA A 75 0.84 1.74 4.31
N ILE A 76 2.03 1.45 3.77
CA ILE A 76 2.29 1.45 2.33
C ILE A 76 2.65 0.05 1.86
N TYR A 77 2.14 -0.30 0.68
CA TYR A 77 2.47 -1.56 0.03
C TYR A 77 3.94 -1.61 -0.39
N TYR A 78 4.43 -0.55 -1.04
CA TYR A 78 5.78 -0.47 -1.56
C TYR A 78 6.22 0.99 -1.71
N TYR A 79 7.45 1.25 -1.35
CA TYR A 79 8.21 2.43 -1.72
C TYR A 79 9.64 1.98 -2.00
N TYR A 80 10.23 2.41 -3.09
CA TYR A 80 11.44 1.83 -3.67
C TYR A 80 12.67 1.81 -2.74
N GLU A 81 12.69 2.64 -1.71
CA GLU A 81 13.77 2.68 -0.72
C GLU A 81 13.54 1.79 0.50
N LEU A 82 12.34 1.22 0.68
CA LEU A 82 12.02 0.44 1.89
C LEU A 82 12.52 -1.01 1.81
N PRO A 83 12.26 -1.78 0.74
CA PRO A 83 12.80 -3.13 0.65
C PRO A 83 14.31 -3.12 0.46
N LYS A 84 15.01 -4.00 1.20
CA LYS A 84 16.47 -4.17 1.10
C LYS A 84 16.80 -5.59 0.66
N ASN A 85 16.72 -5.83 -0.66
CA ASN A 85 17.03 -7.13 -1.27
C ASN A 85 17.49 -6.96 -2.73
N PRO A 86 18.22 -7.92 -3.29
CA PRO A 86 18.79 -7.83 -4.65
C PRO A 86 17.74 -7.66 -5.76
N VAL A 87 16.53 -8.20 -5.58
CA VAL A 87 15.45 -8.09 -6.58
C VAL A 87 14.97 -6.64 -6.67
N ASN A 88 14.78 -5.98 -5.52
CA ASN A 88 14.43 -4.57 -5.46
C ASN A 88 15.55 -3.69 -6.01
N ASP A 89 16.79 -3.95 -5.63
CA ASP A 89 17.95 -3.17 -6.09
C ASP A 89 18.05 -3.20 -7.62
N TRP A 90 17.85 -4.37 -8.22
CA TRP A 90 17.79 -4.54 -9.67
C TRP A 90 16.61 -3.77 -10.29
N LEU A 91 15.41 -3.87 -9.71
CA LEU A 91 14.23 -3.16 -10.21
C LEU A 91 14.43 -1.65 -10.20
N VAL A 92 14.95 -1.10 -9.11
CA VAL A 92 15.21 0.34 -8.96
C VAL A 92 16.21 0.81 -10.00
N LEU A 93 17.32 0.08 -10.16
CA LEU A 93 18.36 0.41 -11.13
C LEU A 93 17.84 0.40 -12.57
N GLU A 94 17.15 -0.67 -12.98
CA GLU A 94 16.65 -0.82 -14.34
C GLU A 94 15.50 0.15 -14.65
N HIS A 95 14.64 0.44 -13.67
CA HIS A 95 13.57 1.42 -13.84
C HIS A 95 14.14 2.84 -14.01
N GLN A 96 15.10 3.20 -13.16
CA GLN A 96 15.80 4.48 -13.28
C GLN A 96 16.49 4.65 -14.64
N LYS A 97 17.17 3.60 -15.11
CA LYS A 97 17.87 3.58 -16.40
C LYS A 97 16.91 3.75 -17.59
N ARG A 98 15.73 3.12 -17.54
CA ARG A 98 14.77 3.09 -18.67
C ARG A 98 13.83 4.29 -18.67
N PHE A 99 13.42 4.78 -17.51
CA PHE A 99 12.34 5.75 -17.33
C PHE A 99 12.78 7.05 -16.65
N ASN A 100 14.06 7.15 -16.22
CA ASN A 100 14.59 8.28 -15.46
C ASN A 100 13.74 8.64 -14.23
N SER A 101 13.18 7.62 -13.59
CA SER A 101 12.35 7.73 -12.37
C SER A 101 12.45 6.44 -11.57
N PRO A 102 12.25 6.48 -10.24
CA PRO A 102 12.17 5.27 -9.44
C PRO A 102 10.86 4.52 -9.72
N PRO A 103 10.80 3.19 -9.47
CA PRO A 103 9.59 2.41 -9.57
C PRO A 103 8.60 2.78 -8.45
N ASP A 104 7.32 2.64 -8.74
CA ASP A 104 6.25 2.73 -7.75
C ASP A 104 5.65 1.34 -7.44
N PHE A 105 4.57 1.33 -6.65
CA PHE A 105 3.98 0.08 -6.21
C PHE A 105 3.30 -0.72 -7.35
N PHE A 106 2.83 -0.08 -8.40
CA PHE A 106 2.30 -0.79 -9.58
C PHE A 106 3.40 -1.51 -10.33
N THR A 107 4.57 -0.87 -10.48
CA THR A 107 5.73 -1.50 -11.10
C THR A 107 6.21 -2.70 -10.28
N ALA A 108 6.31 -2.55 -8.95
CA ALA A 108 6.71 -3.65 -8.06
C ALA A 108 5.68 -4.79 -8.07
N GLY A 109 4.38 -4.46 -8.08
CA GLY A 109 3.31 -5.44 -8.17
C GLY A 109 3.30 -6.19 -9.50
N GLY A 110 3.48 -5.48 -10.61
CA GLY A 110 3.59 -6.08 -11.94
C GLY A 110 4.78 -7.03 -12.07
N MET A 111 5.95 -6.62 -11.53
CA MET A 111 7.12 -7.51 -11.49
C MET A 111 6.88 -8.74 -10.61
N ALA A 112 6.26 -8.58 -9.43
CA ALA A 112 5.93 -9.72 -8.56
C ALA A 112 4.99 -10.71 -9.27
N ALA A 113 3.97 -10.23 -9.99
CA ALA A 113 3.07 -11.07 -10.77
C ALA A 113 3.80 -11.83 -11.89
N ALA A 114 4.71 -11.18 -12.62
CA ALA A 114 5.52 -11.81 -13.63
C ALA A 114 6.46 -12.89 -13.04
N MET A 115 7.07 -12.61 -11.90
CA MET A 115 7.93 -13.57 -11.19
C MET A 115 7.14 -14.77 -10.68
N ALA A 116 5.90 -14.58 -10.21
CA ALA A 116 5.03 -15.69 -9.82
C ALA A 116 4.72 -16.62 -11.00
N ILE A 117 4.38 -16.03 -12.16
CA ILE A 117 4.12 -16.79 -13.38
C ILE A 117 5.38 -17.57 -13.83
N ALA A 118 6.52 -16.87 -13.88
CA ALA A 118 7.78 -17.52 -14.26
C ALA A 118 8.11 -18.70 -13.33
N LYS A 119 7.99 -18.49 -12.01
CA LYS A 119 8.24 -19.54 -11.02
C LYS A 119 7.29 -20.71 -11.16
N ALA A 120 6.01 -20.46 -11.41
CA ALA A 120 5.03 -21.52 -11.63
C ALA A 120 5.36 -22.34 -12.89
N LEU A 121 5.68 -21.68 -14.01
CA LEU A 121 6.07 -22.33 -15.27
C LEU A 121 7.37 -23.16 -15.15
N GLU A 122 8.33 -22.71 -14.34
CA GLU A 122 9.58 -23.42 -14.08
C GLU A 122 9.40 -24.69 -13.25
N THR A 123 8.39 -24.69 -12.35
CA THR A 123 8.24 -25.74 -11.33
C THR A 123 7.07 -26.70 -11.61
N ALA A 124 6.10 -26.30 -12.42
CA ALA A 124 4.98 -27.15 -12.79
C ALA A 124 5.42 -28.31 -13.71
N PRO A 125 4.85 -29.51 -13.56
CA PRO A 125 5.16 -30.67 -14.42
C PRO A 125 4.63 -30.48 -15.85
N ASP A 126 3.60 -29.66 -16.05
CA ASP A 126 3.06 -29.27 -17.34
C ASP A 126 2.45 -27.85 -17.24
N TRP A 127 1.96 -27.29 -18.35
CA TRP A 127 1.44 -25.93 -18.40
C TRP A 127 -0.09 -25.86 -18.51
N GLU A 128 -0.77 -26.95 -18.15
CA GLU A 128 -2.22 -26.96 -18.05
C GLU A 128 -2.69 -26.03 -16.90
N THR A 129 -3.80 -25.35 -17.13
CA THR A 129 -4.31 -24.33 -16.18
C THR A 129 -4.46 -24.84 -14.77
N GLU A 130 -5.07 -26.04 -14.61
CA GLU A 130 -5.29 -26.62 -13.28
C GLU A 130 -3.98 -27.05 -12.61
N THR A 131 -2.99 -27.47 -13.39
CA THR A 131 -1.65 -27.80 -12.89
C THR A 131 -0.92 -26.56 -12.40
N LEU A 132 -1.00 -25.46 -13.15
CA LEU A 132 -0.41 -24.17 -12.75
C LEU A 132 -1.07 -23.64 -11.48
N ILE A 133 -2.40 -23.66 -11.37
CA ILE A 133 -3.13 -23.27 -10.16
C ILE A 133 -2.63 -24.07 -8.96
N LYS A 134 -2.61 -25.39 -9.05
CA LYS A 134 -2.12 -26.27 -7.96
C LYS A 134 -0.65 -26.01 -7.60
N THR A 135 0.19 -25.70 -8.58
CA THR A 135 1.60 -25.36 -8.36
C THR A 135 1.74 -24.04 -7.60
N MET A 136 0.87 -23.08 -7.86
CA MET A 136 0.87 -21.78 -7.17
C MET A 136 0.30 -21.87 -5.75
N GLU A 137 -0.54 -22.83 -5.44
CA GLU A 137 -1.08 -23.02 -4.08
C GLU A 137 0.03 -23.32 -3.06
N GLY A 138 0.25 -22.41 -2.13
CA GLY A 138 1.32 -22.52 -1.13
C GLY A 138 2.72 -22.15 -1.68
N MET A 139 2.84 -21.77 -2.95
CA MET A 139 4.12 -21.40 -3.56
C MET A 139 4.69 -20.14 -2.90
N THR A 140 5.97 -20.22 -2.53
CA THR A 140 6.76 -19.07 -2.08
C THR A 140 7.79 -18.71 -3.14
N PHE A 141 7.92 -17.41 -3.43
CA PHE A 141 8.86 -16.89 -4.43
C PHE A 141 9.36 -15.51 -4.04
N ASP A 142 10.52 -15.12 -4.56
CA ASP A 142 11.11 -13.81 -4.31
C ASP A 142 10.40 -12.73 -5.13
N THR A 143 10.31 -11.53 -4.55
CA THR A 143 9.74 -10.34 -5.18
C THR A 143 10.56 -9.10 -4.81
N PRO A 144 10.31 -7.94 -5.43
CA PRO A 144 10.93 -6.68 -4.98
C PRO A 144 10.69 -6.36 -3.50
N LYS A 145 9.64 -6.91 -2.89
CA LYS A 145 9.32 -6.75 -1.47
C LYS A 145 9.93 -7.84 -0.56
N GLY A 146 10.68 -8.77 -1.11
CA GLY A 146 11.12 -9.99 -0.46
C GLY A 146 10.20 -11.17 -0.74
N PRO A 147 10.24 -12.23 0.06
CA PRO A 147 9.43 -13.43 -0.14
C PRO A 147 7.93 -13.13 -0.10
N MET A 148 7.19 -13.73 -1.04
CA MET A 148 5.74 -13.71 -1.11
C MET A 148 5.23 -15.15 -1.20
N THR A 149 4.16 -15.47 -0.48
CA THR A 149 3.55 -16.79 -0.48
C THR A 149 2.08 -16.70 -0.88
N PHE A 150 1.64 -17.50 -1.83
CA PHE A 150 0.22 -17.68 -2.09
C PHE A 150 -0.38 -18.64 -1.06
N ARG A 151 -1.32 -18.14 -0.25
CA ARG A 151 -2.04 -18.99 0.71
C ARG A 151 -2.94 -19.95 -0.04
N LYS A 152 -2.85 -21.24 0.33
CA LYS A 152 -3.54 -22.30 -0.39
C LYS A 152 -5.07 -22.19 -0.30
N GLU A 153 -5.58 -21.78 0.84
CA GLU A 153 -6.99 -21.82 1.18
C GLU A 153 -7.84 -20.81 0.39
N ASP A 154 -7.26 -19.70 -0.05
CA ASP A 154 -7.98 -18.60 -0.70
C ASP A 154 -7.13 -17.85 -1.73
N HIS A 155 -5.96 -18.36 -2.06
CA HIS A 155 -4.99 -17.81 -3.01
C HIS A 155 -4.52 -16.38 -2.67
N GLN A 156 -4.72 -15.96 -1.40
CA GLN A 156 -4.25 -14.66 -0.93
C GLN A 156 -2.72 -14.58 -0.97
N ALA A 157 -2.20 -13.56 -1.63
CA ALA A 157 -0.76 -13.26 -1.58
C ALA A 157 -0.38 -12.71 -0.20
N LEU A 158 0.39 -13.47 0.56
CA LEU A 158 0.90 -13.07 1.87
C LEU A 158 2.26 -12.42 1.71
N GLN A 159 2.37 -11.17 2.15
CA GLN A 159 3.57 -10.34 2.01
C GLN A 159 3.62 -9.28 3.10
N SER A 160 4.81 -8.75 3.36
CA SER A 160 4.98 -7.67 4.33
C SER A 160 4.30 -6.38 3.86
N MET A 161 3.93 -5.54 4.85
CA MET A 161 3.51 -4.16 4.67
C MET A 161 4.48 -3.24 5.44
N TYR A 162 4.56 -1.98 5.07
CA TYR A 162 5.45 -1.04 5.71
C TYR A 162 4.63 0.03 6.44
N HIS A 163 4.75 0.08 7.77
CA HIS A 163 4.27 1.21 8.56
C HIS A 163 5.25 2.37 8.37
N PHE A 164 4.75 3.48 7.91
CA PHE A 164 5.54 4.66 7.59
C PHE A 164 5.06 5.89 8.35
N LYS A 165 5.95 6.87 8.41
CA LYS A 165 5.67 8.25 8.80
C LYS A 165 6.11 9.19 7.68
N ILE A 166 5.28 10.18 7.36
CA ILE A 166 5.60 11.14 6.30
C ILE A 166 6.70 12.10 6.76
N LYS A 167 7.77 12.13 5.96
CA LYS A 167 8.82 13.14 5.98
C LYS A 167 8.72 14.02 4.74
N VAL A 168 8.95 15.29 4.91
CA VAL A 168 8.96 16.26 3.80
C VAL A 168 10.39 16.73 3.54
N ASP A 169 10.80 16.66 2.28
CA ASP A 169 12.03 17.25 1.75
C ASP A 169 11.63 18.06 0.51
N ASP A 170 12.05 19.35 0.48
CA ASP A 170 11.72 20.24 -0.64
C ASP A 170 12.42 19.87 -1.94
N LYS A 171 13.50 19.09 -1.86
CA LYS A 171 14.23 18.58 -3.04
C LYS A 171 13.55 17.39 -3.71
N VAL A 172 12.59 16.75 -3.04
CA VAL A 172 11.84 15.60 -3.54
C VAL A 172 10.43 16.02 -3.91
N ALA A 173 9.96 15.63 -5.09
CA ALA A 173 8.66 16.05 -5.59
C ALA A 173 7.48 15.48 -4.79
N TRP A 174 7.66 14.36 -4.09
CA TRP A 174 6.65 13.68 -3.28
C TRP A 174 7.02 13.66 -1.81
N ALA A 175 6.06 13.31 -0.95
CA ALA A 175 6.29 13.04 0.46
C ALA A 175 7.02 11.70 0.63
N ILE A 176 8.04 11.67 1.48
CA ILE A 176 8.87 10.49 1.70
C ILE A 176 8.25 9.64 2.82
N PRO A 177 7.88 8.38 2.57
CA PRO A 177 7.44 7.45 3.61
C PRO A 177 8.67 6.90 4.35
N GLU A 178 9.05 7.54 5.45
CA GLU A 178 10.11 7.06 6.32
C GLU A 178 9.63 5.82 7.07
N LEU A 179 10.41 4.73 7.05
CA LEU A 179 10.03 3.47 7.67
C LEU A 179 9.96 3.60 9.19
N VAL A 180 8.82 3.26 9.76
CA VAL A 180 8.65 3.06 11.20
C VAL A 180 8.91 1.59 11.55
N ARG A 181 8.25 0.67 10.85
CA ARG A 181 8.51 -0.77 10.93
C ARG A 181 7.95 -1.53 9.74
N GLU A 182 8.53 -2.67 9.44
CA GLU A 182 7.93 -3.66 8.56
C GLU A 182 6.93 -4.51 9.37
N ILE A 183 5.75 -4.75 8.82
CA ILE A 183 4.70 -5.58 9.39
C ILE A 183 4.69 -6.89 8.61
N LYS A 184 5.02 -7.99 9.28
CA LYS A 184 5.09 -9.32 8.65
C LYS A 184 3.69 -9.90 8.42
N PRO A 185 3.52 -10.83 7.45
CA PRO A 185 2.23 -11.43 7.12
C PRO A 185 1.51 -12.06 8.31
N ASP A 186 2.24 -12.74 9.19
CA ASP A 186 1.72 -13.40 10.40
C ASP A 186 1.22 -12.41 11.46
N GLU A 187 1.81 -11.22 11.53
CA GLU A 187 1.36 -10.16 12.42
C GLU A 187 0.00 -9.57 12.00
N MET A 188 -0.26 -9.53 10.69
CA MET A 188 -1.46 -8.88 10.14
C MET A 188 -2.74 -9.68 10.38
N LYS A 189 -2.65 -10.99 10.71
CA LYS A 189 -3.80 -11.87 10.96
C LYS A 189 -4.87 -11.76 9.85
N ILE A 190 -4.44 -11.76 8.59
CA ILE A 190 -5.33 -11.65 7.43
C ILE A 190 -6.33 -12.79 7.45
N PRO A 191 -7.66 -12.51 7.56
CA PRO A 191 -8.66 -13.57 7.60
C PRO A 191 -8.64 -14.37 6.29
N VAL A 192 -8.96 -15.67 6.38
CA VAL A 192 -9.14 -16.50 5.18
C VAL A 192 -10.42 -16.06 4.50
N GLY A 193 -10.32 -15.75 3.20
CA GLY A 193 -11.47 -15.42 2.38
C GLY A 193 -12.46 -16.58 2.33
N ARG A 194 -13.76 -16.29 2.25
CA ARG A 194 -14.73 -17.34 1.95
C ARG A 194 -14.57 -17.69 0.48
N ASN A 195 -14.14 -18.91 0.19
CA ASN A 195 -14.30 -19.46 -1.16
C ASN A 195 -15.80 -19.55 -1.40
N ASN A 196 -16.34 -18.72 -2.29
CA ASN A 196 -17.69 -18.90 -2.82
C ASN A 196 -17.70 -20.15 -3.71
N GLN A 197 -17.56 -21.31 -3.07
CA GLN A 197 -17.90 -22.61 -3.66
C GLN A 197 -19.31 -22.95 -3.11
N GLU A 198 -20.32 -22.27 -3.64
CA GLU A 198 -21.70 -22.72 -3.70
C GLU A 198 -22.29 -22.32 -5.06
#